data_a1653fdfdb4f6f6e5fd511ca44745164
#
_entry.id   a1653fdfdb4f6f6e5fd511ca44745164
#
_cell.length_a   1.000
_cell.length_b   1.000
_cell.length_c   1.000
_cell.angle_alpha   90.00
_cell.angle_beta   90.00
_cell.angle_gamma   90.00
#
_symmetry.space_group_name_H-M   'P 1'
#
loop_
_entity.id
_entity.type
_entity.pdbx_description
1 polymer ?
#
loop_
_entity_poly.entity_id
_entity_poly.type
_entity_poly.pdbx_seq_one_letter_code
_entity_poly.pdbx_strand_id
1 'polypeptide(L)'
;MVIERFVHGARPVYERAATQGRQLPHGLRYVDSWVDERLETCFQLMEAEEPALLDEWIGKWSDLVQFEVVPVVDSSEAAKRALRQ
;
A
#
# COMPACT_ATOMS: atom_id res chain seq x y z
N MET A 1 2.95 -5.77 0.14
CA MET A 1 2.68 -4.79 1.23
C MET A 1 3.21 -3.43 0.83
N VAL A 2 2.37 -2.42 0.89
CA VAL A 2 2.77 -1.04 0.61
C VAL A 2 2.83 -0.31 1.94
N ILE A 3 3.99 0.24 2.27
CA ILE A 3 4.17 1.01 3.49
C ILE A 3 4.17 2.48 3.09
N GLU A 4 3.28 3.26 3.72
CA GLU A 4 3.00 4.65 3.34
C GLU A 4 3.29 5.56 4.51
N ARG A 5 4.27 6.45 4.36
CA ARG A 5 4.56 7.47 5.39
C ARG A 5 3.93 8.78 4.96
N PHE A 6 3.09 9.33 5.83
CA PHE A 6 2.34 10.55 5.56
C PHE A 6 3.23 11.78 5.80
N VAL A 7 3.82 12.32 4.73
CA VAL A 7 4.83 13.38 4.84
C VAL A 7 4.26 14.72 5.32
N HIS A 8 2.96 14.95 5.16
CA HIS A 8 2.26 16.15 5.63
C HIS A 8 1.16 15.80 6.64
N GLY A 9 1.29 14.66 7.33
CA GLY A 9 0.28 14.15 8.26
C GLY A 9 -0.83 13.38 7.55
N ALA A 10 -1.71 12.78 8.35
CA ALA A 10 -2.78 11.93 7.85
C ALA A 10 -3.92 12.72 7.20
N ARG A 11 -4.22 13.91 7.70
CA ARG A 11 -5.42 14.66 7.30
C ARG A 11 -5.54 14.88 5.80
N PRO A 12 -4.53 15.42 5.08
CA PRO A 12 -4.67 15.63 3.64
C PRO A 12 -4.86 14.33 2.85
N VAL A 13 -4.29 13.21 3.33
CA VAL A 13 -4.48 11.90 2.71
C VAL A 13 -5.95 11.47 2.81
N TYR A 14 -6.52 11.51 4.01
CA TYR A 14 -7.90 11.11 4.22
C TYR A 14 -8.90 12.07 3.58
N GLU A 15 -8.60 13.36 3.52
CA GLU A 15 -9.44 14.33 2.81
C GLU A 15 -9.51 14.01 1.30
N ARG A 16 -8.37 13.72 0.68
CA ARG A 16 -8.35 13.32 -0.74
C ARG A 16 -9.07 12.01 -0.96
N ALA A 17 -8.84 11.01 -0.09
CA ALA A 17 -9.51 9.72 -0.19
C ALA A 17 -11.04 9.87 -0.05
N ALA A 18 -11.51 10.76 0.81
CA ALA A 18 -12.94 11.00 0.99
C ALA A 18 -13.60 11.60 -0.26
N THR A 19 -12.88 12.43 -1.02
CA THR A 19 -13.44 13.09 -2.21
C THR A 19 -13.17 12.33 -3.50
N GLN A 20 -12.05 11.62 -3.61
CA GLN A 20 -11.60 11.00 -4.87
C GLN A 20 -11.43 9.48 -4.75
N GLY A 21 -11.64 8.91 -3.57
CA GLY A 21 -11.38 7.49 -3.32
C GLY A 21 -9.90 7.14 -3.39
N ARG A 22 -9.60 5.85 -3.47
CA ARG A 22 -8.22 5.37 -3.55
C ARG A 22 -7.55 5.59 -4.89
N GLN A 23 -8.33 5.86 -5.92
CA GLN A 23 -7.85 6.10 -7.29
C GLN A 23 -7.09 4.90 -7.87
N LEU A 24 -7.60 3.70 -7.61
CA LEU A 24 -6.96 2.46 -8.07
C LEU A 24 -7.13 2.29 -9.58
N PRO A 25 -6.04 2.08 -10.35
CA PRO A 25 -6.18 1.68 -11.73
C PRO A 25 -6.76 0.26 -11.83
N HIS A 26 -7.34 -0.07 -12.99
CA HIS A 26 -7.86 -1.42 -13.24
C HIS A 26 -6.73 -2.44 -13.11
N GLY A 27 -6.99 -3.54 -12.42
CA GLY A 27 -5.99 -4.58 -12.17
C GLY A 27 -5.19 -4.41 -10.87
N LEU A 28 -5.38 -3.29 -10.16
CA LEU A 28 -4.83 -3.08 -8.83
C LEU A 28 -5.95 -3.17 -7.81
N ARG A 29 -5.83 -4.06 -6.84
CA ARG A 29 -6.87 -4.32 -5.85
C ARG A 29 -6.37 -4.04 -4.42
N TYR A 30 -7.18 -3.30 -3.68
CA TYR A 30 -7.01 -3.11 -2.24
C TYR A 30 -7.52 -4.36 -1.50
N VAL A 31 -6.71 -4.90 -0.59
CA VAL A 31 -7.11 -6.05 0.22
C VAL A 31 -7.47 -5.62 1.63
N ASP A 32 -6.54 -4.98 2.34
CA ASP A 32 -6.75 -4.49 3.70
C ASP A 32 -5.66 -3.48 4.07
N SER A 33 -5.86 -2.73 5.14
CA SER A 33 -4.85 -1.79 5.61
C SER A 33 -4.94 -1.56 7.11
N TRP A 34 -3.80 -1.16 7.68
CA TRP A 34 -3.65 -0.81 9.09
C TRP A 34 -2.85 0.47 9.18
N VAL A 35 -3.19 1.32 10.14
CA VAL A 35 -2.47 2.57 10.37
C VAL A 35 -1.97 2.56 11.81
N ASP A 36 -0.74 3.01 12.04
CA ASP A 36 -0.22 3.08 13.41
C ASP A 36 -1.04 4.07 14.26
N GLU A 37 -0.99 3.90 15.58
CA GLU A 37 -1.82 4.71 16.49
C GLU A 37 -1.54 6.22 16.40
N ARG A 38 -0.36 6.61 15.93
CA ARG A 38 0.01 8.02 15.77
C ARG A 38 -0.48 8.59 14.45
N LEU A 39 -1.08 7.77 13.57
CA LEU A 39 -1.55 8.17 12.25
C LEU A 39 -0.44 8.73 11.35
N GLU A 40 0.73 8.12 11.45
CA GLU A 40 1.90 8.54 10.68
C GLU A 40 2.22 7.60 9.52
N THR A 41 1.91 6.30 9.68
CA THR A 41 2.28 5.26 8.71
C THR A 41 1.10 4.33 8.46
N CYS A 42 0.83 4.05 7.20
CA CYS A 42 -0.16 3.07 6.78
C CYS A 42 0.54 1.84 6.21
N PHE A 43 0.06 0.66 6.59
CA PHE A 43 0.49 -0.63 6.06
C PHE A 43 -0.67 -1.16 5.23
N GLN A 44 -0.53 -1.16 3.91
CA GLN A 44 -1.62 -1.49 2.99
C GLN A 44 -1.29 -2.70 2.14
N LEU A 45 -2.13 -3.72 2.25
CA LEU A 45 -1.97 -4.93 1.46
C LEU A 45 -2.71 -4.75 0.13
N MET A 46 -1.96 -4.88 -0.95
CA MET A 46 -2.45 -4.70 -2.31
C MET A 46 -2.14 -5.91 -3.16
N GLU A 47 -2.99 -6.18 -4.14
CA GLU A 47 -2.72 -7.16 -5.18
C GLU A 47 -2.71 -6.46 -6.53
N ALA A 48 -1.65 -6.65 -7.30
CA ALA A 48 -1.51 -6.08 -8.64
C ALA A 48 -1.33 -7.18 -9.67
N GLU A 49 -2.06 -7.09 -10.78
CA GLU A 49 -1.86 -8.00 -11.91
C GLU A 49 -0.48 -7.80 -12.54
N GLU A 50 0.00 -6.55 -12.55
CA GLU A 50 1.32 -6.19 -13.05
C GLU A 50 1.96 -5.14 -12.12
N PRO A 51 3.29 -5.22 -11.88
CA PRO A 51 3.99 -4.25 -11.01
C PRO A 51 3.83 -2.79 -11.43
N ALA A 52 3.72 -2.52 -12.74
CA ALA A 52 3.55 -1.16 -13.26
C ALA A 52 2.30 -0.47 -12.74
N LEU A 53 1.26 -1.23 -12.34
CA LEU A 53 0.04 -0.68 -11.77
C LEU A 53 0.27 -0.03 -10.41
N LEU A 54 1.19 -0.57 -9.62
CA LEU A 54 1.61 0.03 -8.36
C LEU A 54 2.29 1.38 -8.61
N ASP A 55 3.18 1.45 -9.57
CA ASP A 55 3.88 2.70 -9.91
C ASP A 55 2.91 3.77 -10.38
N GLU A 56 1.94 3.40 -11.20
CA GLU A 56 0.89 4.31 -11.65
C GLU A 56 0.07 4.87 -10.48
N TRP A 57 -0.33 4.02 -9.56
CA TRP A 57 -1.10 4.41 -8.38
C TRP A 57 -0.25 5.27 -7.43
N ILE A 58 0.98 4.89 -7.17
CA ILE A 58 1.92 5.63 -6.32
C ILE A 58 2.08 7.07 -6.84
N GLY A 59 2.18 7.23 -8.16
CA GLY A 59 2.31 8.55 -8.76
C GLY A 59 1.16 9.51 -8.43
N LYS A 60 -0.03 8.99 -8.14
CA LYS A 60 -1.20 9.81 -7.78
C LYS A 60 -1.16 10.31 -6.33
N TRP A 61 -0.32 9.73 -5.48
CA TRP A 61 -0.28 10.01 -4.05
C TRP A 61 1.09 10.49 -3.56
N SER A 62 2.11 10.47 -4.41
CA SER A 62 3.49 10.73 -3.99
C SER A 62 3.75 12.15 -3.50
N ASP A 63 2.84 13.09 -3.75
CA ASP A 63 2.90 14.43 -3.16
C ASP A 63 2.59 14.47 -1.67
N LEU A 64 1.80 13.50 -1.17
CA LEU A 64 1.37 13.42 0.23
C LEU A 64 2.00 12.25 1.00
N VAL A 65 2.54 11.27 0.30
CA VAL A 65 2.96 10.00 0.87
C VAL A 65 4.31 9.58 0.33
N GLN A 66 5.18 9.12 1.22
CA GLN A 66 6.41 8.42 0.86
C GLN A 66 6.15 6.92 0.90
N PHE A 67 6.43 6.22 -0.20
CA PHE A 67 6.09 4.81 -0.37
C PHE A 67 7.29 3.90 -0.25
N GLU A 68 7.06 2.72 0.35
CA GLU A 68 7.96 1.58 0.28
C GLU A 68 7.13 0.36 -0.10
N VAL A 69 7.54 -0.38 -1.14
CA VAL A 69 6.84 -1.58 -1.60
C VAL A 69 7.64 -2.81 -1.18
N VAL A 70 6.99 -3.69 -0.41
CA VAL A 70 7.61 -4.94 0.07
C VAL A 70 6.78 -6.10 -0.46
N PRO A 71 7.30 -6.90 -1.41
CA PRO A 71 6.62 -8.12 -1.82
C PRO A 71 6.50 -9.08 -0.64
N VAL A 72 5.31 -9.63 -0.43
CA VAL A 72 5.06 -10.52 0.69
C VAL A 72 4.38 -11.80 0.20
N VAL A 73 4.56 -12.86 0.98
CA VAL A 73 3.78 -14.09 0.85
C VAL A 73 3.18 -14.39 2.22
N ASP A 74 2.14 -15.22 2.27
CA ASP A 74 1.59 -15.59 3.57
C ASP A 74 2.55 -16.51 4.32
N SER A 75 2.31 -16.67 5.63
CA SER A 75 3.20 -17.45 6.50
C SER A 75 3.25 -18.91 6.11
N SER A 76 2.16 -19.46 5.58
CA SER A 76 2.11 -20.83 5.11
C SER A 76 3.05 -21.06 3.93
N GLU A 77 3.04 -20.17 2.94
CA GLU A 77 3.95 -20.23 1.80
C GLU A 77 5.40 -19.99 2.22
N ALA A 78 5.62 -19.06 3.15
CA ALA A 78 6.96 -18.80 3.70
C ALA A 78 7.53 -20.03 4.38
N ALA A 79 6.72 -20.76 5.17
CA ALA A 79 7.15 -21.99 5.82
C ALA A 79 7.54 -23.06 4.80
N LYS A 80 6.77 -23.23 3.74
CA LYS A 80 7.09 -24.19 2.67
C LYS A 80 8.42 -23.88 2.02
N ARG A 81 8.68 -22.62 1.72
CA ARG A 81 9.94 -22.17 1.09
C ARG A 81 11.13 -22.37 2.03
N ALA A 82 10.96 -22.01 3.31
CA ALA A 82 12.02 -22.13 4.31
C ALA A 82 12.42 -23.60 4.53
N LEU A 83 11.46 -24.50 4.56
CA LEU A 83 11.72 -25.93 4.78
C LEU A 83 12.31 -26.64 3.56
N ARG A 84 12.30 -26.00 2.40
CA ARG A 84 12.93 -26.52 1.18
C ARG A 84 14.39 -26.07 1.00
N GLN A 85 14.84 -25.11 1.78
CA GLN A 85 16.20 -24.58 1.72
C GLN A 85 17.21 -25.52 2.39
#